data_ef0eea0f3ace9636fbf00256ec9a9714
#
_entry.id   ef0eea0f3ace9636fbf00256ec9a9714
#
_cell.length_a   1.000
_cell.length_b   1.000
_cell.length_c   1.000
_cell.angle_alpha   90.00
_cell.angle_beta   90.00
_cell.angle_gamma   90.00
#
_symmetry.space_group_name_H-M   'P 1'
#
loop_
_entity.id
_entity.type
_entity.pdbx_description
1 polymer ?
#
loop_
_entity_poly.entity_id
_entity_poly.type
_entity_poly.pdbx_seq_one_letter_code
_entity_poly.pdbx_strand_id
1 'polypeptide(L)'
;MSNESQTAFENGPERIRLGVSACLLGARVRFDGGHKRNRFLIEELGTHFEFVSFCPEVAIGLGTPRPSIRLVGDVQAPRAVSSKGDGLDVTDALRVYSANTAQRLDGLCGFVFKKDSPSCGMERVKVYGDSGMAQRDGTGIFAQAVQQANPLLPVEEEGRLNDPGLRENFVSRVYVYARWQALRQQGLSKKALLDFHTSHKLLLMAHSPAAYRELGSLLGRLDNAGLEVLADRYFERVMQVLKAQASRKRHVNVLQHLLGYLRKQVDAVNRADLVEVIDAYRRGLVPLVVPITLLQHHFRRNPHPWVSRQVYLNPHPRELMLRNSL
;
A
#
# COMPACT_ATOMS: atom_id res chain seq x y z
N MET A 1 -29.40 16.86 1.65
CA MET A 1 -29.17 15.40 1.86
C MET A 1 -27.69 15.22 2.00
N SER A 2 -27.32 14.96 3.24
CA SER A 2 -25.99 15.02 3.84
C SER A 2 -25.00 13.99 3.29
N ASN A 3 -23.82 14.41 3.27
CA ASN A 3 -22.49 13.91 2.91
C ASN A 3 -22.08 12.60 3.67
N GLU A 4 -22.92 11.58 3.67
CA GLU A 4 -22.70 10.37 4.49
C GLU A 4 -21.62 9.40 3.97
N SER A 5 -21.14 9.55 2.75
CA SER A 5 -20.15 8.62 2.18
C SER A 5 -18.67 9.09 2.32
N GLN A 6 -18.40 10.34 2.72
CA GLN A 6 -17.06 10.78 3.12
C GLN A 6 -16.84 10.65 4.64
N THR A 7 -17.89 10.65 5.44
CA THR A 7 -17.86 10.65 6.90
C THR A 7 -17.53 9.28 7.51
N ALA A 8 -17.57 8.19 6.77
CA ALA A 8 -17.27 6.86 7.30
C ALA A 8 -15.80 6.67 7.73
N PHE A 9 -14.88 7.55 7.28
CA PHE A 9 -13.48 7.55 7.73
C PHE A 9 -13.10 8.79 8.57
N GLU A 10 -13.97 9.81 8.64
CA GLU A 10 -13.79 10.99 9.52
C GLU A 10 -14.33 10.76 10.93
N ASN A 11 -15.29 9.84 11.11
CA ASN A 11 -15.79 9.39 12.41
C ASN A 11 -15.32 7.95 12.67
N GLY A 12 -13.98 7.78 12.85
CA GLY A 12 -13.39 6.48 13.04
C GLY A 12 -13.78 5.82 14.34
N PRO A 13 -14.03 4.53 14.38
CA PRO A 13 -13.71 3.74 15.57
C PRO A 13 -12.43 2.94 15.43
N GLU A 14 -12.00 2.49 14.31
CA GLU A 14 -10.77 1.70 14.26
C GLU A 14 -9.74 2.27 13.30
N ARG A 15 -8.54 2.59 13.84
CA ARG A 15 -7.38 2.95 13.02
C ARG A 15 -7.06 1.79 12.09
N ILE A 16 -6.73 2.10 10.84
CA ILE A 16 -6.27 1.10 9.88
C ILE A 16 -5.07 0.36 10.48
N ARG A 17 -5.15 -0.98 10.52
CA ARG A 17 -4.11 -1.82 11.12
C ARG A 17 -3.05 -2.22 10.10
N LEU A 18 -1.77 -2.04 10.47
CA LEU A 18 -0.61 -2.45 9.68
C LEU A 18 0.23 -3.47 10.43
N GLY A 19 0.56 -4.58 9.78
CA GLY A 19 1.61 -5.47 10.25
C GLY A 19 2.98 -4.82 10.11
N VAL A 20 3.84 -4.98 11.11
CA VAL A 20 5.19 -4.40 11.10
C VAL A 20 6.19 -5.35 11.73
N SER A 21 7.38 -5.49 11.13
CA SER A 21 8.48 -6.20 11.80
C SER A 21 8.84 -5.50 13.12
N ALA A 22 8.73 -6.20 14.25
CA ALA A 22 8.78 -5.64 15.61
C ALA A 22 10.03 -4.80 15.90
N CYS A 23 11.18 -5.16 15.31
CA CYS A 23 12.43 -4.40 15.47
C CYS A 23 12.34 -2.99 14.88
N LEU A 24 11.46 -2.74 13.91
CA LEU A 24 11.24 -1.40 13.32
C LEU A 24 10.48 -0.48 14.26
N LEU A 25 9.71 -1.03 15.18
CA LEU A 25 9.00 -0.28 16.23
C LEU A 25 9.86 -0.04 17.47
N GLY A 26 11.12 -0.48 17.48
CA GLY A 26 12.03 -0.29 18.60
C GLY A 26 12.09 -1.48 19.56
N ALA A 27 11.38 -2.57 19.30
CA ALA A 27 11.50 -3.80 20.10
C ALA A 27 12.90 -4.40 19.96
N ARG A 28 13.53 -4.76 21.09
CA ARG A 28 14.88 -5.34 21.17
C ARG A 28 14.85 -6.84 20.86
N VAL A 29 14.43 -7.19 19.67
CA VAL A 29 14.19 -8.57 19.21
C VAL A 29 15.18 -9.04 18.15
N ARG A 30 16.21 -8.27 17.87
CA ARG A 30 17.25 -8.67 16.91
C ARG A 30 18.21 -9.66 17.54
N PHE A 31 18.95 -10.40 16.70
CA PHE A 31 19.94 -11.39 17.12
C PHE A 31 21.01 -10.81 18.06
N ASP A 32 21.35 -9.54 17.92
CA ASP A 32 22.33 -8.78 18.71
C ASP A 32 21.72 -8.12 19.97
N GLY A 33 20.46 -8.37 20.28
CA GLY A 33 19.75 -7.70 21.37
C GLY A 33 19.34 -6.25 21.06
N GLY A 34 19.61 -5.77 19.86
CA GLY A 34 19.28 -4.41 19.41
C GLY A 34 17.92 -4.31 18.73
N HIS A 35 17.69 -3.15 18.13
CA HIS A 35 16.52 -2.83 17.32
C HIS A 35 16.89 -2.07 16.04
N LYS A 36 15.93 -1.80 15.16
CA LYS A 36 16.06 -0.94 13.97
C LYS A 36 14.92 0.06 13.90
N ARG A 37 14.67 0.75 15.05
CA ARG A 37 13.60 1.76 15.15
C ARG A 37 13.60 2.68 13.93
N ASN A 38 12.46 2.76 13.27
CA ASN A 38 12.25 3.61 12.10
C ASN A 38 11.38 4.81 12.51
N ARG A 39 11.95 6.02 12.41
CA ARG A 39 11.28 7.26 12.84
C ARG A 39 10.03 7.53 12.01
N PHE A 40 10.11 7.39 10.70
CA PHE A 40 8.97 7.63 9.81
C PHE A 40 7.76 6.74 10.17
N LEU A 41 7.99 5.44 10.44
CA LEU A 41 6.89 4.56 10.86
C LEU A 41 6.26 5.04 12.16
N ILE A 42 7.06 5.35 13.19
CA ILE A 42 6.57 5.62 14.53
C ILE A 42 5.99 7.05 14.62
N GLU A 43 6.71 8.04 14.10
CA GLU A 43 6.40 9.46 14.34
C GLU A 43 5.41 10.02 13.31
N GLU A 44 5.41 9.50 12.06
CA GLU A 44 4.49 9.93 11.01
C GLU A 44 3.34 8.94 10.80
N LEU A 45 3.63 7.68 10.44
CA LEU A 45 2.55 6.72 10.20
C LEU A 45 1.80 6.30 11.47
N GLY A 46 2.48 6.22 12.63
CA GLY A 46 1.87 5.82 13.91
C GLY A 46 0.77 6.76 14.42
N THR A 47 0.67 7.98 13.88
CA THR A 47 -0.44 8.89 14.17
C THR A 47 -1.74 8.50 13.45
N HIS A 48 -1.62 7.79 12.33
CA HIS A 48 -2.72 7.43 11.45
C HIS A 48 -3.05 5.93 11.43
N PHE A 49 -2.10 5.08 11.84
CA PHE A 49 -2.22 3.62 11.80
C PHE A 49 -2.05 3.00 13.18
N GLU A 50 -2.70 1.88 13.40
CA GLU A 50 -2.42 0.96 14.51
C GLU A 50 -1.41 -0.09 14.03
N PHE A 51 -0.32 -0.28 14.77
CA PHE A 51 0.69 -1.26 14.41
C PHE A 51 0.50 -2.57 15.15
N VAL A 52 0.48 -3.68 14.39
CA VAL A 52 0.57 -5.04 14.91
C VAL A 52 1.98 -5.55 14.66
N SER A 53 2.72 -5.83 15.73
CA SER A 53 4.14 -6.19 15.65
C SER A 53 4.36 -7.69 15.48
N PHE A 54 5.31 -8.07 14.61
CA PHE A 54 5.69 -9.46 14.35
C PHE A 54 7.20 -9.64 14.43
N CYS A 55 7.64 -10.69 15.14
CA CYS A 55 9.01 -11.17 15.09
C CYS A 55 9.00 -12.70 14.99
N PRO A 56 9.09 -13.27 13.78
CA PRO A 56 9.02 -14.71 13.58
C PRO A 56 10.15 -15.46 14.30
N GLU A 57 11.35 -14.88 14.37
CA GLU A 57 12.49 -15.50 15.03
C GLU A 57 12.29 -15.64 16.55
N VAL A 58 11.72 -14.64 17.21
CA VAL A 58 11.37 -14.72 18.64
C VAL A 58 10.19 -15.66 18.86
N ALA A 59 9.21 -15.62 17.95
CA ALA A 59 8.01 -16.44 18.08
C ALA A 59 8.26 -17.95 17.98
N ILE A 60 9.32 -18.36 17.27
CA ILE A 60 9.75 -19.79 17.24
C ILE A 60 10.67 -20.18 18.41
N GLY A 61 10.81 -19.33 19.42
CA GLY A 61 11.60 -19.62 20.63
C GLY A 61 13.08 -19.29 20.52
N LEU A 62 13.56 -18.64 19.45
CA LEU A 62 14.91 -18.11 19.40
C LEU A 62 15.01 -16.92 20.35
N GLY A 63 15.71 -17.05 21.44
CA GLY A 63 15.90 -16.00 22.43
C GLY A 63 16.55 -14.72 21.89
N THR A 64 16.84 -13.78 22.78
CA THR A 64 17.58 -12.55 22.47
C THR A 64 18.59 -12.29 23.58
N PRO A 65 19.88 -12.17 23.32
CA PRO A 65 20.57 -12.34 22.03
C PRO A 65 20.60 -13.80 21.52
N ARG A 66 20.87 -14.02 20.23
CA ARG A 66 20.95 -15.33 19.60
C ARG A 66 21.98 -15.37 18.47
N PRO A 67 22.40 -16.55 17.99
CA PRO A 67 23.13 -16.64 16.73
C PRO A 67 22.34 -16.02 15.57
N SER A 68 23.00 -15.26 14.71
CA SER A 68 22.37 -14.78 13.48
C SER A 68 22.07 -15.95 12.55
N ILE A 69 20.97 -15.87 11.81
CA ILE A 69 20.60 -16.86 10.81
C ILE A 69 20.80 -16.28 9.39
N ARG A 70 20.99 -17.16 8.42
CA ARG A 70 21.10 -16.85 7.00
C ARG A 70 20.32 -17.85 6.16
N LEU A 71 19.94 -17.45 4.94
CA LEU A 71 19.32 -18.35 3.99
C LEU A 71 20.41 -19.08 3.17
N VAL A 72 20.21 -20.37 2.95
CA VAL A 72 21.12 -21.22 2.15
C VAL A 72 20.33 -22.12 1.19
N GLY A 73 20.99 -22.56 0.11
CA GLY A 73 20.46 -23.53 -0.86
C GLY A 73 19.64 -22.89 -1.98
N ASP A 74 18.49 -23.48 -2.30
CA ASP A 74 17.63 -23.01 -3.39
C ASP A 74 16.93 -21.70 -3.02
N VAL A 75 16.98 -20.71 -3.93
CA VAL A 75 16.33 -19.41 -3.78
C VAL A 75 14.81 -19.53 -3.61
N GLN A 76 14.18 -20.51 -4.25
CA GLN A 76 12.73 -20.70 -4.19
C GLN A 76 12.28 -21.42 -2.91
N ALA A 77 13.16 -22.21 -2.30
CA ALA A 77 12.88 -22.98 -1.09
C ALA A 77 14.07 -22.96 -0.10
N PRO A 78 14.55 -21.77 0.29
CA PRO A 78 15.77 -21.66 1.07
C PRO A 78 15.61 -22.26 2.47
N ARG A 79 16.74 -22.71 3.05
CA ARG A 79 16.83 -23.11 4.45
C ARG A 79 17.36 -21.95 5.29
N ALA A 80 16.83 -21.80 6.49
CA ALA A 80 17.30 -20.81 7.47
C ALA A 80 18.20 -21.51 8.51
N VAL A 81 19.51 -21.26 8.42
CA VAL A 81 20.51 -21.90 9.28
C VAL A 81 21.34 -20.85 10.02
N SER A 82 21.95 -21.25 11.14
CA SER A 82 22.90 -20.39 11.86
C SER A 82 24.05 -19.96 10.96
N SER A 83 24.45 -18.70 11.09
CA SER A 83 25.62 -18.17 10.39
C SER A 83 26.96 -18.66 10.98
N LYS A 84 26.94 -19.24 12.19
CA LYS A 84 28.14 -19.71 12.93
C LYS A 84 28.54 -21.13 12.56
N GLY A 85 27.71 -21.90 11.85
CA GLY A 85 28.00 -23.29 11.52
C GLY A 85 27.85 -24.26 12.71
N ASP A 86 27.10 -23.88 13.72
CA ASP A 86 26.82 -24.66 14.94
C ASP A 86 25.74 -25.74 14.76
N GLY A 87 25.33 -26.00 13.54
CA GLY A 87 24.31 -26.99 13.17
C GLY A 87 22.86 -26.56 13.39
N LEU A 88 22.60 -25.38 13.92
CA LEU A 88 21.24 -24.88 14.14
C LEU A 88 20.55 -24.65 12.79
N ASP A 89 19.46 -25.39 12.55
CA ASP A 89 18.52 -25.20 11.44
C ASP A 89 17.14 -24.90 11.99
N VAL A 90 16.60 -23.74 11.62
CA VAL A 90 15.28 -23.26 12.09
C VAL A 90 14.25 -23.21 10.96
N THR A 91 14.55 -23.82 9.84
CA THR A 91 13.73 -23.76 8.61
C THR A 91 12.29 -24.19 8.87
N ASP A 92 12.12 -25.39 9.44
CA ASP A 92 10.78 -25.95 9.61
C ASP A 92 9.97 -25.20 10.67
N ALA A 93 10.61 -24.79 11.78
CA ALA A 93 9.94 -23.97 12.80
C ALA A 93 9.47 -22.61 12.20
N LEU A 94 10.33 -21.95 11.42
CA LEU A 94 9.96 -20.72 10.72
C LEU A 94 8.84 -20.93 9.70
N ARG A 95 8.89 -22.01 8.91
CA ARG A 95 7.84 -22.31 7.92
C ARG A 95 6.49 -22.56 8.58
N VAL A 96 6.46 -23.39 9.63
CA VAL A 96 5.23 -23.69 10.38
C VAL A 96 4.64 -22.42 10.99
N TYR A 97 5.45 -21.64 11.70
CA TYR A 97 5.01 -20.37 12.27
C TYR A 97 4.50 -19.41 11.19
N SER A 98 5.26 -19.28 10.11
CA SER A 98 4.94 -18.34 9.01
C SER A 98 3.63 -18.69 8.31
N ALA A 99 3.41 -19.98 7.99
CA ALA A 99 2.18 -20.45 7.36
C ALA A 99 0.97 -20.20 8.26
N ASN A 100 1.06 -20.57 9.54
CA ASN A 100 -0.02 -20.36 10.51
C ASN A 100 -0.34 -18.88 10.73
N THR A 101 0.68 -18.04 10.80
CA THR A 101 0.51 -16.58 11.02
C THR A 101 -0.05 -15.92 9.79
N ALA A 102 0.46 -16.25 8.60
CA ALA A 102 0.01 -15.65 7.34
C ALA A 102 -1.48 -15.87 7.03
N GLN A 103 -2.06 -16.96 7.55
CA GLN A 103 -3.51 -17.25 7.46
C GLN A 103 -4.36 -16.48 8.47
N ARG A 104 -3.76 -15.81 9.45
CA ARG A 104 -4.44 -15.11 10.55
C ARG A 104 -4.15 -13.61 10.58
N LEU A 105 -3.89 -13.02 9.42
CA LEU A 105 -3.65 -11.58 9.28
C LEU A 105 -4.94 -10.78 9.04
N ASP A 106 -6.09 -11.34 9.46
CA ASP A 106 -7.38 -10.70 9.31
C ASP A 106 -7.39 -9.29 9.94
N GLY A 107 -7.99 -8.35 9.23
CA GLY A 107 -8.06 -6.96 9.64
C GLY A 107 -6.78 -6.15 9.39
N LEU A 108 -5.69 -6.74 8.92
CA LEU A 108 -4.55 -5.96 8.44
C LEU A 108 -4.81 -5.43 7.02
N CYS A 109 -4.44 -4.17 6.80
CA CYS A 109 -4.58 -3.51 5.50
C CYS A 109 -3.24 -3.28 4.79
N GLY A 110 -2.14 -3.71 5.39
CA GLY A 110 -0.81 -3.68 4.81
C GLY A 110 0.25 -4.25 5.75
N PHE A 111 1.47 -4.41 5.24
CA PHE A 111 2.59 -4.91 6.03
C PHE A 111 3.90 -4.18 5.68
N VAL A 112 4.67 -3.77 6.70
CA VAL A 112 6.02 -3.21 6.52
C VAL A 112 7.04 -4.18 7.08
N PHE A 113 7.84 -4.73 6.18
CA PHE A 113 8.87 -5.71 6.49
C PHE A 113 10.23 -5.06 6.77
N LYS A 114 11.06 -5.76 7.57
CA LYS A 114 12.48 -5.43 7.77
C LYS A 114 13.29 -5.96 6.59
N LYS A 115 13.90 -5.04 5.83
CA LYS A 115 14.76 -5.39 4.69
C LYS A 115 15.97 -6.24 5.10
N ASP A 116 16.53 -6.99 4.16
CA ASP A 116 17.71 -7.84 4.31
C ASP A 116 17.60 -8.92 5.42
N SER A 117 16.41 -9.16 5.98
CA SER A 117 16.20 -10.16 7.01
C SER A 117 15.91 -11.53 6.38
N PRO A 118 16.56 -12.63 6.83
CA PRO A 118 16.29 -13.98 6.35
C PRO A 118 14.88 -14.47 6.66
N SER A 119 14.20 -13.87 7.62
CA SER A 119 12.80 -14.14 7.95
C SER A 119 11.84 -13.10 7.37
N CYS A 120 12.16 -11.80 7.46
CA CYS A 120 11.23 -10.71 7.13
C CYS A 120 11.53 -9.96 5.83
N GLY A 121 12.67 -10.17 5.15
CA GLY A 121 12.99 -9.41 3.93
C GLY A 121 12.03 -9.75 2.79
N MET A 122 11.42 -8.75 2.20
CA MET A 122 10.41 -8.91 1.16
C MET A 122 11.01 -9.34 -0.17
N GLU A 123 12.20 -8.83 -0.48
CA GLU A 123 12.92 -9.08 -1.73
C GLU A 123 14.43 -8.93 -1.54
N ARG A 124 15.22 -9.43 -2.50
CA ARG A 124 16.68 -9.27 -2.54
C ARG A 124 17.42 -9.74 -1.29
N VAL A 125 16.85 -10.67 -0.53
CA VAL A 125 17.52 -11.32 0.61
C VAL A 125 18.63 -12.20 0.08
N LYS A 126 19.77 -12.20 0.77
CA LYS A 126 20.92 -13.04 0.43
C LYS A 126 20.60 -14.52 0.69
N VAL A 127 20.74 -15.34 -0.36
CA VAL A 127 20.75 -16.81 -0.26
C VAL A 127 22.13 -17.31 -0.65
N TYR A 128 22.75 -18.09 0.21
CA TYR A 128 24.12 -18.61 0.01
C TYR A 128 24.04 -20.00 -0.62
N GLY A 129 24.68 -20.17 -1.77
CA GLY A 129 24.86 -21.45 -2.42
C GLY A 129 26.00 -22.29 -1.78
N ASP A 130 26.20 -23.51 -2.28
CA ASP A 130 27.23 -24.45 -1.78
C ASP A 130 28.64 -23.89 -1.93
N SER A 131 28.88 -23.03 -2.90
CA SER A 131 30.15 -22.33 -3.10
C SER A 131 30.43 -21.23 -2.07
N GLY A 132 29.47 -20.93 -1.16
CA GLY A 132 29.54 -19.83 -0.22
C GLY A 132 29.23 -18.45 -0.82
N MET A 133 29.00 -18.35 -2.15
CA MET A 133 28.60 -17.12 -2.80
C MET A 133 27.12 -16.83 -2.53
N ALA A 134 26.80 -15.55 -2.29
CA ALA A 134 25.43 -15.10 -2.04
C ALA A 134 24.79 -14.55 -3.31
N GLN A 135 23.62 -15.05 -3.65
CA GLN A 135 22.68 -14.43 -4.60
C GLN A 135 21.73 -13.49 -3.85
N ARG A 136 21.36 -12.36 -4.48
CA ARG A 136 20.46 -11.35 -3.87
C ARG A 136 19.09 -11.33 -4.57
N ASP A 137 18.43 -12.46 -4.60
CA ASP A 137 17.13 -12.68 -5.26
C ASP A 137 16.15 -13.48 -4.37
N GLY A 138 16.56 -13.79 -3.14
CA GLY A 138 15.72 -14.48 -2.16
C GLY A 138 14.68 -13.58 -1.49
N THR A 139 13.76 -14.27 -0.80
CA THR A 139 12.72 -13.69 0.07
C THR A 139 12.83 -14.36 1.43
N GLY A 140 12.65 -13.61 2.51
CA GLY A 140 12.61 -14.14 3.87
C GLY A 140 11.40 -15.06 4.07
N ILE A 141 11.57 -16.15 4.82
CA ILE A 141 10.56 -17.22 4.92
C ILE A 141 9.19 -16.69 5.38
N PHE A 142 9.16 -15.80 6.35
CA PHE A 142 7.91 -15.20 6.83
C PHE A 142 7.30 -14.24 5.80
N ALA A 143 8.12 -13.39 5.19
CA ALA A 143 7.63 -12.47 4.17
C ALA A 143 7.07 -13.22 2.95
N GLN A 144 7.71 -14.32 2.54
CA GLN A 144 7.23 -15.19 1.46
C GLN A 144 5.85 -15.79 1.80
N ALA A 145 5.68 -16.35 3.00
CA ALA A 145 4.41 -16.92 3.43
C ALA A 145 3.29 -15.87 3.48
N VAL A 146 3.56 -14.67 4.00
CA VAL A 146 2.58 -13.57 4.03
C VAL A 146 2.17 -13.16 2.63
N GLN A 147 3.11 -12.99 1.69
CA GLN A 147 2.81 -12.58 0.31
C GLN A 147 2.06 -13.65 -0.47
N GLN A 148 2.34 -14.94 -0.22
CA GLN A 148 1.66 -16.06 -0.88
C GLN A 148 0.22 -16.24 -0.36
N ALA A 149 0.02 -16.17 0.95
CA ALA A 149 -1.31 -16.30 1.54
C ALA A 149 -2.19 -15.06 1.32
N ASN A 150 -1.59 -13.88 1.17
CA ASN A 150 -2.30 -12.60 1.07
C ASN A 150 -1.79 -11.78 -0.14
N PRO A 151 -1.99 -12.25 -1.39
CA PRO A 151 -1.37 -11.66 -2.59
C PRO A 151 -1.84 -10.24 -2.89
N LEU A 152 -2.98 -9.83 -2.35
CA LEU A 152 -3.54 -8.49 -2.53
C LEU A 152 -3.17 -7.52 -1.41
N LEU A 153 -2.64 -8.03 -0.29
CA LEU A 153 -2.23 -7.19 0.82
C LEU A 153 -1.09 -6.25 0.38
N PRO A 154 -1.20 -4.94 0.57
CA PRO A 154 -0.09 -4.02 0.34
C PRO A 154 1.09 -4.35 1.25
N VAL A 155 2.23 -4.66 0.66
CA VAL A 155 3.46 -4.90 1.40
C VAL A 155 4.58 -3.99 0.91
N GLU A 156 5.50 -3.62 1.81
CA GLU A 156 6.69 -2.83 1.48
C GLU A 156 7.81 -3.05 2.51
N GLU A 157 9.03 -2.67 2.18
CA GLU A 157 10.16 -2.64 3.11
C GLU A 157 10.43 -1.23 3.64
N GLU A 158 10.86 -1.13 4.89
CA GLU A 158 11.15 0.17 5.52
C GLU A 158 12.19 0.98 4.76
N GLY A 159 13.14 0.30 4.12
CA GLY A 159 14.18 0.96 3.33
C GLY A 159 13.64 1.63 2.07
N ARG A 160 12.65 0.99 1.42
CA ARG A 160 12.02 1.49 0.20
C ARG A 160 11.05 2.64 0.48
N LEU A 161 10.48 2.69 1.67
CA LEU A 161 9.64 3.82 2.12
C LEU A 161 10.41 5.15 2.26
N ASN A 162 11.75 5.16 2.11
CA ASN A 162 12.52 6.40 1.99
C ASN A 162 12.33 7.09 0.63
N ASP A 163 11.94 6.33 -0.41
CA ASP A 163 11.52 6.91 -1.70
C ASP A 163 10.11 7.50 -1.58
N PRO A 164 9.92 8.82 -1.85
CA PRO A 164 8.62 9.46 -1.68
C PRO A 164 7.52 8.86 -2.57
N GLY A 165 7.86 8.44 -3.79
CA GLY A 165 6.90 7.85 -4.73
C GLY A 165 6.45 6.45 -4.29
N LEU A 166 7.39 5.61 -3.82
CA LEU A 166 7.06 4.28 -3.26
C LEU A 166 6.24 4.41 -1.97
N ARG A 167 6.59 5.39 -1.14
CA ARG A 167 5.89 5.70 0.11
C ARG A 167 4.43 6.09 -0.14
N GLU A 168 4.20 7.07 -1.01
CA GLU A 168 2.84 7.50 -1.37
C GLU A 168 2.04 6.35 -2.00
N ASN A 169 2.65 5.61 -2.91
CA ASN A 169 2.02 4.47 -3.56
C ASN A 169 1.62 3.38 -2.54
N PHE A 170 2.51 3.04 -1.60
CA PHE A 170 2.21 2.06 -0.55
C PHE A 170 1.03 2.52 0.31
N VAL A 171 1.08 3.74 0.83
CA VAL A 171 0.01 4.28 1.69
C VAL A 171 -1.31 4.39 0.92
N SER A 172 -1.29 4.86 -0.32
CA SER A 172 -2.50 4.91 -1.17
C SER A 172 -3.11 3.52 -1.37
N ARG A 173 -2.29 2.47 -1.60
CA ARG A 173 -2.77 1.08 -1.69
C ARG A 173 -3.38 0.59 -0.38
N VAL A 174 -2.77 0.91 0.76
CA VAL A 174 -3.31 0.57 2.09
C VAL A 174 -4.70 1.17 2.29
N TYR A 175 -4.91 2.44 1.95
CA TYR A 175 -6.22 3.08 2.07
C TYR A 175 -7.24 2.51 1.08
N VAL A 176 -6.86 2.14 -0.13
CA VAL A 176 -7.76 1.47 -1.09
C VAL A 176 -8.15 0.08 -0.56
N TYR A 177 -7.19 -0.66 -0.02
CA TYR A 177 -7.43 -1.98 0.57
C TYR A 177 -8.39 -1.86 1.78
N ALA A 178 -8.16 -0.90 2.66
CA ALA A 178 -9.03 -0.65 3.82
C ALA A 178 -10.47 -0.29 3.41
N ARG A 179 -10.65 0.58 2.38
CA ARG A 179 -11.98 0.91 1.83
C ARG A 179 -12.68 -0.31 1.25
N TRP A 180 -11.93 -1.20 0.61
CA TRP A 180 -12.48 -2.45 0.09
C TRP A 180 -12.93 -3.38 1.22
N GLN A 181 -12.11 -3.56 2.26
CA GLN A 181 -12.49 -4.36 3.43
C GLN A 181 -13.74 -3.80 4.09
N ALA A 182 -13.83 -2.48 4.27
CA ALA A 182 -15.03 -1.85 4.82
C ALA A 182 -16.28 -2.09 3.94
N LEU A 183 -16.14 -2.01 2.61
CA LEU A 183 -17.23 -2.33 1.69
C LEU A 183 -17.69 -3.78 1.84
N ARG A 184 -16.74 -4.73 1.95
CA ARG A 184 -17.05 -6.15 2.14
C ARG A 184 -17.78 -6.41 3.48
N GLN A 185 -17.34 -5.76 4.54
CA GLN A 185 -17.97 -5.87 5.88
C GLN A 185 -19.38 -5.26 5.93
N GLN A 186 -19.63 -4.15 5.22
CA GLN A 186 -20.95 -3.51 5.13
C GLN A 186 -21.95 -4.26 4.24
N GLY A 187 -21.48 -5.22 3.49
CA GLY A 187 -22.27 -6.04 2.57
C GLY A 187 -22.05 -5.64 1.09
N LEU A 188 -21.57 -6.61 0.33
CA LEU A 188 -21.36 -6.44 -1.10
C LEU A 188 -22.71 -6.34 -1.84
N SER A 189 -22.83 -5.32 -2.69
CA SER A 189 -23.94 -5.15 -3.62
C SER A 189 -23.45 -4.57 -4.95
N LYS A 190 -24.23 -4.75 -6.02
CA LYS A 190 -23.93 -4.12 -7.32
C LYS A 190 -23.71 -2.62 -7.17
N LYS A 191 -24.58 -1.96 -6.43
CA LYS A 191 -24.51 -0.51 -6.20
C LYS A 191 -23.23 -0.16 -5.47
N ALA A 192 -22.89 -0.85 -4.38
CA ALA A 192 -21.67 -0.59 -3.61
C ALA A 192 -20.41 -0.78 -4.47
N LEU A 193 -20.36 -1.83 -5.31
CA LEU A 193 -19.25 -2.09 -6.21
C LEU A 193 -19.12 -1.01 -7.30
N LEU A 194 -20.23 -0.55 -7.89
CA LEU A 194 -20.24 0.54 -8.87
C LEU A 194 -19.86 1.89 -8.23
N ASP A 195 -20.31 2.14 -7.01
CA ASP A 195 -19.95 3.34 -6.24
C ASP A 195 -18.44 3.34 -5.90
N PHE A 196 -17.89 2.19 -5.51
CA PHE A 196 -16.45 2.02 -5.32
C PHE A 196 -15.66 2.31 -6.60
N HIS A 197 -16.05 1.71 -7.73
CA HIS A 197 -15.41 1.96 -9.04
C HIS A 197 -15.48 3.42 -9.42
N THR A 198 -16.66 4.04 -9.29
CA THR A 198 -16.90 5.44 -9.64
C THR A 198 -16.04 6.39 -8.80
N SER A 199 -15.96 6.17 -7.50
CA SER A 199 -15.16 7.00 -6.59
C SER A 199 -13.65 6.84 -6.79
N HIS A 200 -13.17 5.69 -7.28
CA HIS A 200 -11.76 5.41 -7.56
C HIS A 200 -11.35 5.71 -9.00
N LYS A 201 -12.27 6.19 -9.86
CA LYS A 201 -11.99 6.43 -11.29
C LYS A 201 -10.72 7.22 -11.53
N LEU A 202 -10.58 8.39 -10.94
CA LEU A 202 -9.44 9.27 -11.19
C LEU A 202 -8.14 8.69 -10.64
N LEU A 203 -8.20 7.96 -9.53
CA LEU A 203 -7.04 7.24 -8.99
C LEU A 203 -6.58 6.15 -9.95
N LEU A 204 -7.49 5.31 -10.42
CA LEU A 204 -7.19 4.27 -11.41
C LEU A 204 -6.65 4.86 -12.73
N MET A 205 -7.21 5.97 -13.21
CA MET A 205 -6.72 6.67 -14.41
C MET A 205 -5.30 7.21 -14.23
N ALA A 206 -4.93 7.67 -13.02
CA ALA A 206 -3.56 8.11 -12.73
C ALA A 206 -2.55 6.95 -12.80
N HIS A 207 -2.98 5.71 -12.55
CA HIS A 207 -2.15 4.52 -12.68
C HIS A 207 -2.22 3.89 -14.07
N SER A 208 -3.43 3.68 -14.62
CA SER A 208 -3.64 3.11 -15.95
C SER A 208 -5.02 3.43 -16.53
N PRO A 209 -5.13 4.36 -17.49
CA PRO A 209 -6.39 4.61 -18.19
C PRO A 209 -6.95 3.40 -18.94
N ALA A 210 -6.07 2.51 -19.43
CA ALA A 210 -6.48 1.26 -20.09
C ALA A 210 -7.13 0.28 -19.10
N ALA A 211 -6.50 0.08 -17.94
CA ALA A 211 -7.04 -0.78 -16.90
C ALA A 211 -8.34 -0.22 -16.29
N TYR A 212 -8.50 1.09 -16.18
CA TYR A 212 -9.78 1.68 -15.79
C TYR A 212 -10.90 1.29 -16.74
N ARG A 213 -10.66 1.32 -18.07
CA ARG A 213 -11.66 0.90 -19.07
C ARG A 213 -11.94 -0.61 -19.01
N GLU A 214 -10.91 -1.42 -18.84
CA GLU A 214 -11.00 -2.87 -18.64
C GLU A 214 -11.90 -3.21 -17.44
N LEU A 215 -11.65 -2.57 -16.28
CA LEU A 215 -12.45 -2.72 -15.07
C LEU A 215 -13.90 -2.29 -15.26
N GLY A 216 -14.14 -1.18 -15.98
CA GLY A 216 -15.49 -0.75 -16.33
C GLY A 216 -16.23 -1.76 -17.22
N SER A 217 -15.54 -2.35 -18.20
CA SER A 217 -16.11 -3.41 -19.06
C SER A 217 -16.40 -4.69 -18.27
N LEU A 218 -15.57 -5.02 -17.29
CA LEU A 218 -15.81 -6.16 -16.38
C LEU A 218 -17.10 -5.95 -15.58
N LEU A 219 -17.29 -4.75 -15.04
CA LEU A 219 -18.50 -4.39 -14.28
C LEU A 219 -19.75 -4.31 -15.15
N GLY A 220 -19.63 -4.00 -16.43
CA GLY A 220 -20.77 -4.00 -17.38
C GLY A 220 -21.38 -5.39 -17.62
N ARG A 221 -20.68 -6.47 -17.21
CA ARG A 221 -21.15 -7.87 -17.30
C ARG A 221 -21.75 -8.40 -16.01
N LEU A 222 -22.09 -7.52 -15.09
CA LEU A 222 -22.55 -7.84 -13.74
C LEU A 222 -23.94 -8.47 -13.79
N ASP A 223 -24.03 -9.75 -13.46
CA ASP A 223 -25.28 -10.43 -13.09
C ASP A 223 -25.37 -10.66 -11.56
N ASN A 224 -26.53 -11.10 -11.06
CA ASN A 224 -26.68 -11.29 -9.61
C ASN A 224 -26.02 -12.59 -9.14
N ALA A 225 -25.87 -13.58 -10.01
CA ALA A 225 -25.39 -14.90 -9.64
C ALA A 225 -23.86 -14.97 -9.47
N GLY A 226 -23.13 -14.05 -10.09
CA GLY A 226 -21.66 -14.03 -10.06
C GLY A 226 -21.05 -12.87 -9.30
N LEU A 227 -21.81 -12.09 -8.49
CA LEU A 227 -21.35 -10.85 -7.87
C LEU A 227 -20.09 -11.02 -7.02
N GLU A 228 -20.00 -12.04 -6.17
CA GLU A 228 -18.85 -12.29 -5.30
C GLU A 228 -17.59 -12.59 -6.12
N VAL A 229 -17.67 -13.54 -7.04
CA VAL A 229 -16.54 -13.93 -7.89
C VAL A 229 -16.08 -12.76 -8.77
N LEU A 230 -17.02 -11.98 -9.30
CA LEU A 230 -16.69 -10.82 -10.11
C LEU A 230 -16.04 -9.72 -9.27
N ALA A 231 -16.52 -9.48 -8.05
CA ALA A 231 -15.96 -8.50 -7.12
C ALA A 231 -14.53 -8.87 -6.71
N ASP A 232 -14.24 -10.14 -6.46
CA ASP A 232 -12.90 -10.62 -6.14
C ASP A 232 -11.95 -10.42 -7.32
N ARG A 233 -12.34 -10.80 -8.54
CA ARG A 233 -11.56 -10.55 -9.77
C ARG A 233 -11.36 -9.06 -10.04
N TYR A 234 -12.39 -8.25 -9.81
CA TYR A 234 -12.33 -6.79 -9.94
C TYR A 234 -11.30 -6.23 -8.99
N PHE A 235 -11.34 -6.59 -7.70
CA PHE A 235 -10.44 -6.05 -6.70
C PHE A 235 -9.00 -6.57 -6.88
N GLU A 236 -8.83 -7.83 -7.25
CA GLU A 236 -7.51 -8.34 -7.65
C GLU A 236 -6.88 -7.47 -8.74
N ARG A 237 -7.66 -7.17 -9.79
CA ARG A 237 -7.17 -6.32 -10.88
C ARG A 237 -6.89 -4.88 -10.43
N VAL A 238 -7.73 -4.31 -9.57
CA VAL A 238 -7.47 -2.99 -8.96
C VAL A 238 -6.12 -2.98 -8.25
N MET A 239 -5.87 -3.94 -7.37
CA MET A 239 -4.62 -3.99 -6.60
C MET A 239 -3.39 -4.23 -7.49
N GLN A 240 -3.51 -5.05 -8.54
CA GLN A 240 -2.45 -5.24 -9.54
C GLN A 240 -2.11 -3.91 -10.26
N VAL A 241 -3.12 -3.15 -10.67
CA VAL A 241 -2.94 -1.84 -11.33
C VAL A 241 -2.23 -0.84 -10.41
N LEU A 242 -2.60 -0.83 -9.14
CA LEU A 242 -2.06 0.10 -8.16
C LEU A 242 -0.62 -0.25 -7.71
N LYS A 243 -0.11 -1.46 -7.98
CA LYS A 243 1.30 -1.81 -7.71
C LYS A 243 2.28 -0.93 -8.49
N ALA A 244 1.95 -0.54 -9.72
CA ALA A 244 2.76 0.39 -10.50
C ALA A 244 2.54 1.82 -10.02
N GLN A 245 3.61 2.60 -9.84
CA GLN A 245 3.49 4.02 -9.49
C GLN A 245 2.79 4.81 -10.61
N ALA A 246 1.97 5.77 -10.22
CA ALA A 246 1.38 6.72 -11.15
C ALA A 246 2.47 7.65 -11.72
N SER A 247 2.47 7.87 -13.02
CA SER A 247 3.45 8.76 -13.65
C SER A 247 2.95 10.21 -13.68
N ARG A 248 3.88 11.17 -13.67
CA ARG A 248 3.57 12.60 -13.80
C ARG A 248 2.67 12.88 -15.00
N LYS A 249 2.95 12.28 -16.16
CA LYS A 249 2.11 12.41 -17.38
C LYS A 249 0.65 11.98 -17.13
N ARG A 250 0.45 10.90 -16.38
CA ARG A 250 -0.90 10.41 -16.05
C ARG A 250 -1.60 11.30 -15.03
N HIS A 251 -0.87 11.81 -14.03
CA HIS A 251 -1.40 12.82 -13.12
C HIS A 251 -1.85 14.08 -13.87
N VAL A 252 -1.05 14.60 -14.82
CA VAL A 252 -1.44 15.74 -15.66
C VAL A 252 -2.73 15.46 -16.40
N ASN A 253 -2.89 14.28 -16.99
CA ASN A 253 -4.15 13.89 -17.64
C ASN A 253 -5.34 13.94 -16.68
N VAL A 254 -5.18 13.46 -15.45
CA VAL A 254 -6.25 13.51 -14.43
C VAL A 254 -6.56 14.94 -14.01
N LEU A 255 -5.53 15.78 -13.80
CA LEU A 255 -5.71 17.19 -13.46
C LEU A 255 -6.45 17.96 -14.57
N GLN A 256 -6.16 17.67 -15.84
CA GLN A 256 -6.89 18.25 -16.98
C GLN A 256 -8.35 17.79 -17.03
N HIS A 257 -8.62 16.53 -16.69
CA HIS A 257 -10.01 16.06 -16.54
C HIS A 257 -10.75 16.83 -15.43
N LEU A 258 -10.11 17.02 -14.28
CA LEU A 258 -10.68 17.80 -13.17
C LEU A 258 -10.93 19.27 -13.58
N LEU A 259 -9.99 19.90 -14.26
CA LEU A 259 -10.15 21.25 -14.81
C LEU A 259 -11.36 21.35 -15.75
N GLY A 260 -11.63 20.30 -16.53
CA GLY A 260 -12.79 20.23 -17.41
C GLY A 260 -14.13 20.43 -16.70
N TYR A 261 -14.27 19.94 -15.46
CA TYR A 261 -15.49 20.14 -14.65
C TYR A 261 -15.66 21.60 -14.18
N LEU A 262 -14.56 22.36 -14.06
CA LEU A 262 -14.59 23.78 -13.67
C LEU A 262 -14.76 24.74 -14.86
N ARG A 263 -14.69 24.25 -16.11
CA ARG A 263 -14.63 25.10 -17.33
C ARG A 263 -15.73 26.17 -17.42
N LYS A 264 -16.94 25.85 -16.95
CA LYS A 264 -18.10 26.77 -16.98
C LYS A 264 -18.36 27.46 -15.65
N GLN A 265 -17.56 27.18 -14.61
CA GLN A 265 -17.81 27.62 -13.25
C GLN A 265 -16.74 28.63 -12.75
N VAL A 266 -15.62 28.75 -13.47
CA VAL A 266 -14.56 29.71 -13.17
C VAL A 266 -14.36 30.65 -14.32
N ASP A 267 -14.02 31.92 -14.03
CA ASP A 267 -13.70 32.94 -15.02
C ASP A 267 -12.40 32.60 -15.80
N ALA A 268 -12.10 33.45 -16.79
CA ALA A 268 -10.95 33.24 -17.67
C ALA A 268 -9.61 33.34 -16.96
N VAL A 269 -9.48 34.22 -15.94
CA VAL A 269 -8.26 34.46 -15.20
C VAL A 269 -7.99 33.22 -14.32
N ASN A 270 -8.93 32.83 -13.48
CA ASN A 270 -8.80 31.64 -12.63
C ASN A 270 -8.55 30.35 -13.43
N ARG A 271 -9.12 30.25 -14.63
CA ARG A 271 -8.85 29.13 -15.53
C ARG A 271 -7.43 29.16 -16.09
N ALA A 272 -6.91 30.34 -16.45
CA ALA A 272 -5.54 30.50 -16.90
C ALA A 272 -4.54 30.09 -15.80
N ASP A 273 -4.76 30.52 -14.55
CA ASP A 273 -3.94 30.15 -13.40
C ASP A 273 -3.92 28.63 -13.16
N LEU A 274 -5.08 27.97 -13.27
CA LEU A 274 -5.17 26.52 -13.16
C LEU A 274 -4.39 25.79 -14.27
N VAL A 275 -4.48 26.27 -15.50
CA VAL A 275 -3.71 25.73 -16.64
C VAL A 275 -2.21 25.92 -16.40
N GLU A 276 -1.77 27.11 -15.97
CA GLU A 276 -0.38 27.42 -15.70
C GLU A 276 0.20 26.52 -14.61
N VAL A 277 -0.50 26.34 -13.49
CA VAL A 277 -0.05 25.49 -12.37
C VAL A 277 0.01 24.01 -12.79
N ILE A 278 -0.94 23.52 -13.58
CA ILE A 278 -0.89 22.15 -14.13
C ILE A 278 0.31 22.00 -15.09
N ASP A 279 0.61 23.02 -15.89
CA ASP A 279 1.80 23.01 -16.76
C ASP A 279 3.11 23.09 -15.96
N ALA A 280 3.16 23.91 -14.91
CA ALA A 280 4.29 23.94 -13.98
C ALA A 280 4.55 22.58 -13.35
N TYR A 281 3.50 21.86 -12.91
CA TYR A 281 3.62 20.49 -12.46
C TYR A 281 4.11 19.55 -13.57
N ARG A 282 3.58 19.65 -14.79
CA ARG A 282 4.02 18.87 -15.95
C ARG A 282 5.53 19.01 -16.19
N ARG A 283 6.06 20.23 -16.07
CA ARG A 283 7.49 20.56 -16.23
C ARG A 283 8.35 20.20 -15.00
N GLY A 284 7.73 19.80 -13.89
CA GLY A 284 8.46 19.45 -12.65
C GLY A 284 8.87 20.65 -11.79
N LEU A 285 8.31 21.82 -12.03
CA LEU A 285 8.60 23.05 -11.29
C LEU A 285 7.88 23.10 -9.94
N VAL A 286 6.77 22.40 -9.80
CA VAL A 286 6.00 22.32 -8.56
C VAL A 286 5.59 20.86 -8.30
N PRO A 287 5.42 20.45 -7.03
CA PRO A 287 4.91 19.11 -6.68
C PRO A 287 3.41 18.96 -6.92
N LEU A 288 2.91 17.72 -6.94
CA LEU A 288 1.53 17.36 -7.22
C LEU A 288 0.52 18.03 -6.26
N VAL A 289 0.90 18.26 -5.02
CA VAL A 289 0.04 18.91 -4.02
C VAL A 289 -0.41 20.30 -4.45
N VAL A 290 0.40 21.03 -5.22
CA VAL A 290 0.11 22.43 -5.63
C VAL A 290 -1.13 22.50 -6.55
N PRO A 291 -1.15 21.83 -7.74
CA PRO A 291 -2.34 21.84 -8.59
C PRO A 291 -3.56 21.19 -7.91
N ILE A 292 -3.38 20.16 -7.08
CA ILE A 292 -4.49 19.56 -6.35
C ILE A 292 -5.10 20.57 -5.37
N THR A 293 -4.29 21.31 -4.62
CA THR A 293 -4.79 22.29 -3.64
C THR A 293 -5.56 23.41 -4.32
N LEU A 294 -5.06 23.92 -5.45
CA LEU A 294 -5.76 24.97 -6.22
C LEU A 294 -7.08 24.44 -6.80
N LEU A 295 -7.10 23.25 -7.39
CA LEU A 295 -8.34 22.62 -7.87
C LEU A 295 -9.35 22.43 -6.73
N GLN A 296 -8.93 21.94 -5.56
CA GLN A 296 -9.80 21.77 -4.39
C GLN A 296 -10.32 23.11 -3.87
N HIS A 297 -9.52 24.19 -3.93
CA HIS A 297 -10.00 25.54 -3.60
C HIS A 297 -11.19 25.92 -4.49
N HIS A 298 -11.06 25.76 -5.81
CA HIS A 298 -12.14 26.08 -6.74
C HIS A 298 -13.36 25.16 -6.60
N PHE A 299 -13.17 23.85 -6.32
CA PHE A 299 -14.28 22.93 -6.07
C PHE A 299 -15.02 23.21 -4.75
N ARG A 300 -14.37 23.79 -3.73
CA ARG A 300 -15.09 24.26 -2.53
C ARG A 300 -16.03 25.43 -2.83
N ARG A 301 -15.65 26.30 -3.76
CA ARG A 301 -16.48 27.45 -4.17
C ARG A 301 -17.53 27.04 -5.22
N ASN A 302 -17.24 26.02 -6.00
CA ASN A 302 -18.10 25.47 -7.06
C ASN A 302 -18.27 23.97 -6.88
N PRO A 303 -19.08 23.52 -5.91
CA PRO A 303 -19.21 22.11 -5.58
C PRO A 303 -19.73 21.28 -6.75
N HIS A 304 -19.12 20.14 -7.01
CA HIS A 304 -19.56 19.21 -8.03
C HIS A 304 -19.76 17.82 -7.41
N PRO A 305 -20.99 17.27 -7.36
CA PRO A 305 -21.31 16.04 -6.60
C PRO A 305 -20.48 14.82 -6.98
N TRP A 306 -20.12 14.69 -8.26
CA TRP A 306 -19.27 13.59 -8.71
C TRP A 306 -17.80 13.78 -8.30
N VAL A 307 -17.27 15.02 -8.41
CA VAL A 307 -15.87 15.33 -8.07
C VAL A 307 -15.62 15.19 -6.56
N SER A 308 -16.57 15.62 -5.73
CA SER A 308 -16.46 15.51 -4.27
C SER A 308 -16.29 14.06 -3.79
N ARG A 309 -16.78 13.08 -4.54
CA ARG A 309 -16.65 11.65 -4.25
C ARG A 309 -15.34 11.05 -4.74
N GLN A 310 -14.48 11.78 -5.45
CA GLN A 310 -13.25 11.22 -6.02
C GLN A 310 -12.15 11.04 -4.99
N VAL A 311 -11.79 9.79 -4.73
CA VAL A 311 -10.69 9.40 -3.83
C VAL A 311 -9.35 10.03 -4.24
N TYR A 312 -9.13 10.26 -5.54
CA TYR A 312 -7.91 10.87 -6.05
C TYR A 312 -7.58 12.21 -5.41
N LEU A 313 -8.56 13.01 -5.04
CA LEU A 313 -8.34 14.32 -4.40
C LEU A 313 -7.89 14.18 -2.94
N ASN A 314 -8.34 13.13 -2.25
CA ASN A 314 -7.99 12.83 -0.85
C ASN A 314 -7.80 11.32 -0.68
N PRO A 315 -6.73 10.70 -1.21
CA PRO A 315 -6.55 9.25 -1.15
C PRO A 315 -6.19 8.77 0.26
N HIS A 316 -5.56 9.62 1.03
CA HIS A 316 -5.09 9.46 2.42
C HIS A 316 -5.11 10.81 3.14
N PRO A 317 -4.95 10.87 4.48
CA PRO A 317 -4.84 12.12 5.25
C PRO A 317 -3.76 13.05 4.70
N ARG A 318 -4.05 14.35 4.66
CA ARG A 318 -3.13 15.37 4.13
C ARG A 318 -1.93 15.58 5.03
N GLU A 319 -2.10 15.35 6.31
CA GLU A 319 -1.09 15.46 7.36
C GLU A 319 0.11 14.56 7.11
N LEU A 320 -0.08 13.47 6.36
CA LEU A 320 1.02 12.61 5.90
C LEU A 320 1.93 13.25 4.83
N MET A 321 1.53 14.40 4.26
CA MET A 321 2.30 15.21 3.29
C MET A 321 2.91 14.44 2.11
N LEU A 322 2.37 13.26 1.78
CA LEU A 322 2.97 12.30 0.83
C LEU A 322 3.07 12.83 -0.61
N ARG A 323 2.25 13.80 -0.98
CA ARG A 323 2.23 14.41 -2.33
C ARG A 323 3.07 15.66 -2.49
N ASN A 324 3.80 16.04 -1.44
CA ASN A 324 4.68 17.21 -1.45
C ASN A 324 5.98 16.98 -2.23
N SER A 325 6.29 15.72 -2.56
CA SER A 325 7.51 15.34 -3.27
C SER A 325 7.26 14.64 -4.61
N LEU A 326 5.99 14.57 -5.08
CA LEU A 326 5.62 13.91 -6.34
C LEU A 326 5.61 14.88 -7.53
#